data_d26d6bd9efd7d0e47dead8721335fbdb
#
_entry.id   d26d6bd9efd7d0e47dead8721335fbdb
#
_cell.length_a   1.000
_cell.length_b   1.000
_cell.length_c   1.000
_cell.angle_alpha   90.00
_cell.angle_beta   90.00
_cell.angle_gamma   90.00
#
_symmetry.space_group_name_H-M   'P 1'
#
loop_
_entity.id
_entity.type
_entity.pdbx_description
1 polymer ?
#
loop_
_entity_poly.entity_id
_entity_poly.type
_entity_poly.pdbx_seq_one_letter_code
_entity_poly.pdbx_strand_id
1 'polypeptide(L)'
;GFLYVGLMIKNKEPYLIEYNVRMGDPECQVIMPRLKTDLIKILNAALNNKLDKIKIKWSKDKCMATVLCSNGYPGKYTTGKEINLKKIKLNKKSFIFHASTKLKGTSLLSNGGRVLNVVVLGGNFQKIRDKILILLKKINWKYGFFRRDIGWRIITFK
;
A
#
# COMPACT_ATOMS: atom_id res chain seq x y z
N GLY A 1 12.38 11.72 11.96
CA GLY A 1 11.56 10.51 11.97
C GLY A 1 10.19 10.73 11.36
N PHE A 2 9.36 9.70 11.40
CA PHE A 2 7.97 9.76 10.99
C PHE A 2 7.08 9.59 12.21
N LEU A 3 6.05 10.42 12.29
CA LEU A 3 4.97 10.24 13.25
C LEU A 3 3.68 10.00 12.48
N TYR A 4 3.10 8.82 12.65
CA TYR A 4 1.76 8.49 12.16
C TYR A 4 0.75 8.72 13.28
N VAL A 5 -0.33 9.42 12.97
CA VAL A 5 -1.43 9.69 13.90
C VAL A 5 -2.70 9.07 13.34
N GLY A 6 -3.17 8.00 13.96
CA GLY A 6 -4.44 7.37 13.64
C GLY A 6 -5.60 8.11 14.29
N LEU A 7 -6.54 8.61 13.49
CA LEU A 7 -7.69 9.37 13.96
C LEU A 7 -9.01 8.72 13.52
N MET A 8 -9.99 8.77 14.42
CA MET A 8 -11.41 8.58 14.10
C MET A 8 -12.10 9.95 14.09
N ILE A 9 -12.76 10.29 13.00
CA ILE A 9 -13.55 11.51 12.93
C ILE A 9 -15.03 11.17 13.17
N LYS A 10 -15.60 11.72 14.26
CA LYS A 10 -17.02 11.61 14.61
C LYS A 10 -17.58 13.01 14.84
N ASN A 11 -18.67 13.36 14.13
CA ASN A 11 -19.30 14.68 14.23
C ASN A 11 -18.32 15.85 13.99
N LYS A 12 -17.37 15.69 13.05
CA LYS A 12 -16.28 16.63 12.75
C LYS A 12 -15.20 16.75 13.84
N GLU A 13 -15.30 16.02 14.95
CA GLU A 13 -14.33 16.00 16.04
C GLU A 13 -13.33 14.85 15.84
N PRO A 14 -12.01 15.10 15.96
CA PRO A 14 -10.99 14.07 15.87
C PRO A 14 -10.81 13.34 17.21
N TYR A 15 -10.88 12.04 17.17
CA TYR A 15 -10.56 11.15 18.28
C TYR A 15 -9.29 10.39 17.96
N LEU A 16 -8.30 10.47 18.85
CA LEU A 16 -7.04 9.75 18.72
C LEU A 16 -7.28 8.25 18.91
N ILE A 17 -6.81 7.43 17.96
CA ILE A 17 -6.80 5.98 18.06
C ILE A 17 -5.42 5.50 18.50
N GLU A 18 -4.37 5.92 17.78
CA GLU A 18 -3.00 5.48 18.03
C GLU A 18 -1.95 6.46 17.51
N TYR A 19 -0.75 6.39 18.09
CA TYR A 19 0.47 6.93 17.52
C TYR A 19 1.40 5.81 17.07
N ASN A 20 2.07 6.01 15.93
CA ASN A 20 3.16 5.14 15.49
C ASN A 20 4.37 5.99 15.11
N VAL A 21 5.56 5.61 15.56
CA VAL A 21 6.82 6.30 15.22
C VAL A 21 7.42 5.83 13.89
N ARG A 22 6.59 5.31 13.04
CA ARG A 22 6.87 4.79 11.70
C ARG A 22 5.69 5.04 10.79
N MET A 23 5.90 4.89 9.48
CA MET A 23 4.76 4.87 8.55
C MET A 23 3.88 3.64 8.79
N GLY A 24 2.59 3.77 8.54
CA GLY A 24 1.64 2.66 8.58
C GLY A 24 1.86 1.67 7.43
N ASP A 25 1.31 0.49 7.56
CA ASP A 25 1.27 -0.54 6.53
C ASP A 25 -0.21 -0.93 6.30
N PRO A 26 -0.79 -0.63 5.13
CA PRO A 26 -0.15 -0.30 3.83
C PRO A 26 -0.01 1.21 3.50
N GLU A 27 -0.06 2.15 4.45
CA GLU A 27 0.01 3.59 4.14
C GLU A 27 1.33 3.99 3.47
N CYS A 28 2.46 3.45 3.91
CA CYS A 28 3.76 3.71 3.30
C CYS A 28 3.74 3.44 1.79
N GLN A 29 3.09 2.37 1.37
CA GLN A 29 3.00 1.92 -0.03
C GLN A 29 2.18 2.87 -0.91
N VAL A 30 1.34 3.75 -0.34
CA VAL A 30 0.61 4.77 -1.10
C VAL A 30 1.24 6.16 -0.98
N ILE A 31 1.98 6.42 0.10
CA ILE A 31 2.65 7.71 0.33
C ILE A 31 3.91 7.81 -0.53
N MET A 32 4.79 6.81 -0.48
CA MET A 32 6.08 6.84 -1.17
C MET A 32 5.98 7.01 -2.69
N PRO A 33 5.10 6.31 -3.43
CA PRO A 33 4.98 6.52 -4.88
C PRO A 33 4.48 7.93 -5.27
N ARG A 34 3.87 8.66 -4.33
CA ARG A 34 3.44 10.05 -4.55
C ARG A 34 4.49 11.09 -4.20
N LEU A 35 5.50 10.74 -3.42
CA LEU A 35 6.57 11.65 -3.03
C LEU A 35 7.44 12.00 -4.25
N LYS A 36 7.58 13.30 -4.56
CA LYS A 36 8.41 13.81 -5.65
C LYS A 36 9.74 14.36 -5.15
N THR A 37 9.78 14.84 -3.92
CA THR A 37 11.03 15.27 -3.29
C THR A 37 11.83 14.04 -2.88
N ASP A 38 13.12 14.07 -3.09
CA ASP A 38 14.04 13.02 -2.69
C ASP A 38 13.95 12.77 -1.18
N LEU A 39 13.66 11.52 -0.80
CA LEU A 39 13.47 11.12 0.61
C LEU A 39 14.73 11.35 1.44
N ILE A 40 15.93 11.09 0.87
CA ILE A 40 17.19 11.26 1.59
C ILE A 40 17.42 12.74 1.93
N LYS A 41 17.04 13.66 1.04
CA LYS A 41 17.09 15.09 1.32
C LYS A 41 16.18 15.47 2.48
N ILE A 42 14.97 14.91 2.54
CA ILE A 42 14.02 15.16 3.63
C ILE A 42 14.58 14.63 4.95
N LEU A 43 15.09 13.39 4.96
CA LEU A 43 15.65 12.76 6.16
C LEU A 43 16.87 13.55 6.67
N ASN A 44 17.79 13.94 5.80
CA ASN A 44 18.96 14.74 6.16
C ASN A 44 18.56 16.12 6.73
N ALA A 45 17.53 16.75 6.16
CA ALA A 45 17.04 18.01 6.71
C ALA A 45 16.39 17.83 8.09
N ALA A 46 15.65 16.76 8.29
CA ALA A 46 15.06 16.46 9.59
C ALA A 46 16.14 16.21 10.67
N LEU A 47 17.21 15.48 10.33
CA LEU A 47 18.34 15.23 11.23
C LEU A 47 19.10 16.50 11.59
N ASN A 48 19.16 17.48 10.70
CA ASN A 48 19.87 18.74 10.89
C ASN A 48 18.97 19.89 11.36
N ASN A 49 17.74 19.62 11.80
CA ASN A 49 16.74 20.62 12.22
C ASN A 49 16.50 21.72 11.15
N LYS A 50 16.46 21.30 9.87
CA LYS A 50 16.25 22.17 8.70
C LYS A 50 15.04 21.77 7.85
N LEU A 51 14.10 21.03 8.43
CA LEU A 51 12.94 20.52 7.68
C LEU A 51 12.01 21.66 7.21
N ASP A 52 11.93 22.75 7.96
CA ASP A 52 11.23 23.99 7.62
C ASP A 52 11.75 24.66 6.35
N LYS A 53 13.02 24.41 6.00
CA LYS A 53 13.67 24.97 4.79
C LYS A 53 13.44 24.13 3.54
N ILE A 54 12.77 22.97 3.65
CA ILE A 54 12.49 22.09 2.52
C ILE A 54 11.01 22.16 2.13
N LYS A 55 10.74 22.56 0.88
CA LYS A 55 9.42 22.44 0.29
C LYS A 55 9.21 21.04 -0.26
N ILE A 56 8.46 20.20 0.49
CA ILE A 56 8.14 18.85 0.06
C ILE A 56 7.12 18.90 -1.09
N LYS A 57 7.45 18.26 -2.21
CA LYS A 57 6.60 18.20 -3.42
C LYS A 57 5.95 16.83 -3.52
N TRP A 58 4.67 16.80 -3.86
CA TRP A 58 3.86 15.61 -4.04
C TRP A 58 3.34 15.48 -5.47
N SER A 59 3.13 14.26 -5.93
CA SER A 59 2.38 13.99 -7.16
C SER A 59 0.92 14.43 -7.00
N LYS A 60 0.34 14.99 -8.06
CA LYS A 60 -1.09 15.27 -8.14
C LYS A 60 -1.93 14.00 -8.34
N ASP A 61 -1.30 12.90 -8.76
CA ASP A 61 -1.98 11.61 -8.89
C ASP A 61 -2.50 11.14 -7.53
N LYS A 62 -3.70 10.59 -7.54
CA LYS A 62 -4.25 9.81 -6.43
C LYS A 62 -3.55 8.45 -6.39
N CYS A 63 -3.55 7.79 -5.24
CA CYS A 63 -2.95 6.47 -5.08
C CYS A 63 -3.86 5.59 -4.22
N MET A 64 -3.94 4.31 -4.55
CA MET A 64 -4.67 3.31 -3.77
C MET A 64 -3.87 2.02 -3.72
N ALA A 65 -3.97 1.31 -2.60
CA ALA A 65 -3.40 0.00 -2.38
C ALA A 65 -4.49 -1.01 -2.00
N THR A 66 -4.35 -2.24 -2.47
CA THR A 66 -5.14 -3.37 -1.99
C THR A 66 -4.20 -4.51 -1.64
N VAL A 67 -4.38 -5.04 -0.44
CA VAL A 67 -3.54 -6.12 0.09
C VAL A 67 -4.10 -7.47 -0.35
N LEU A 68 -3.25 -8.32 -0.91
CA LEU A 68 -3.50 -9.74 -1.11
C LEU A 68 -3.06 -10.49 0.14
N CYS A 69 -4.00 -11.13 0.81
CA CYS A 69 -3.79 -11.84 2.07
C CYS A 69 -3.87 -13.36 1.87
N SER A 70 -3.18 -14.12 2.72
CA SER A 70 -3.37 -15.57 2.84
C SER A 70 -4.78 -15.88 3.36
N ASN A 71 -5.41 -16.93 2.83
CA ASN A 71 -6.70 -17.39 3.32
C ASN A 71 -6.64 -17.69 4.83
N GLY A 72 -7.63 -17.20 5.57
CA GLY A 72 -7.72 -17.32 7.03
C GLY A 72 -7.16 -16.13 7.80
N TYR A 73 -6.34 -15.23 7.17
CA TYR A 73 -5.87 -14.01 7.84
C TYR A 73 -7.06 -13.08 8.24
N PRO A 74 -7.07 -12.44 9.45
CA PRO A 74 -6.00 -12.37 10.45
C PRO A 74 -5.90 -13.56 11.42
N GLY A 75 -6.77 -14.57 11.31
CA GLY A 75 -6.73 -15.79 12.09
C GLY A 75 -5.66 -16.78 11.61
N LYS A 76 -5.92 -18.09 11.71
CA LYS A 76 -4.98 -19.13 11.27
C LYS A 76 -4.88 -19.15 9.74
N TYR A 77 -3.68 -19.11 9.22
CA TYR A 77 -3.37 -19.17 7.78
C TYR A 77 -2.16 -20.06 7.51
N THR A 78 -2.04 -20.53 6.26
CA THR A 78 -0.88 -21.33 5.82
C THR A 78 0.11 -20.46 5.04
N THR A 79 1.40 -20.79 5.15
CA THR A 79 2.50 -20.17 4.40
C THR A 79 3.11 -21.14 3.39
N GLY A 80 4.14 -20.71 2.66
CA GLY A 80 4.88 -21.55 1.71
C GLY A 80 4.13 -21.84 0.41
N LYS A 81 3.04 -21.13 0.12
CA LYS A 81 2.27 -21.29 -1.13
C LYS A 81 2.87 -20.47 -2.24
N GLU A 82 3.11 -21.09 -3.39
CA GLU A 82 3.73 -20.43 -4.54
C GLU A 82 2.82 -19.35 -5.13
N ILE A 83 3.46 -18.24 -5.54
CA ILE A 83 2.81 -17.07 -6.14
C ILE A 83 3.44 -16.87 -7.53
N ASN A 84 2.61 -16.86 -8.57
CA ASN A 84 3.08 -16.65 -9.93
C ASN A 84 2.79 -15.22 -10.39
N LEU A 85 3.84 -14.43 -10.60
CA LEU A 85 3.73 -13.06 -11.11
C LEU A 85 4.14 -12.92 -12.58
N LYS A 86 4.52 -14.02 -13.28
CA LYS A 86 5.05 -13.98 -14.65
C LYS A 86 4.11 -13.33 -15.67
N LYS A 87 2.80 -13.45 -15.47
CA LYS A 87 1.76 -12.86 -16.35
C LYS A 87 1.44 -11.40 -16.04
N ILE A 88 2.07 -10.81 -15.03
CA ILE A 88 1.76 -9.45 -14.60
C ILE A 88 2.63 -8.46 -15.36
N LYS A 89 1.98 -7.60 -16.13
CA LYS A 89 2.62 -6.46 -16.80
C LYS A 89 2.27 -5.19 -16.05
N LEU A 90 3.26 -4.59 -15.42
CA LEU A 90 3.15 -3.31 -14.73
C LEU A 90 3.53 -2.16 -15.66
N ASN A 91 2.98 -0.98 -15.42
CA ASN A 91 3.41 0.26 -16.04
C ASN A 91 4.02 1.20 -14.97
N LYS A 92 4.51 2.37 -15.39
CA LYS A 92 5.13 3.36 -14.49
C LYS A 92 4.24 3.86 -13.32
N LYS A 93 2.94 3.57 -13.36
CA LYS A 93 1.95 3.96 -12.33
C LYS A 93 1.35 2.76 -11.58
N SER A 94 1.92 1.58 -11.72
CA SER A 94 1.43 0.36 -11.08
C SER A 94 2.60 -0.38 -10.44
N PHE A 95 2.43 -0.80 -9.18
CA PHE A 95 3.47 -1.44 -8.39
C PHE A 95 2.90 -2.67 -7.69
N ILE A 96 3.77 -3.65 -7.45
CA ILE A 96 3.52 -4.75 -6.53
C ILE A 96 4.64 -4.69 -5.49
N PHE A 97 4.27 -4.39 -4.24
CA PHE A 97 5.20 -4.43 -3.13
C PHE A 97 5.05 -5.75 -2.39
N HIS A 98 6.18 -6.38 -2.11
CA HIS A 98 6.26 -7.58 -1.30
C HIS A 98 6.10 -7.21 0.18
N ALA A 99 5.16 -7.86 0.88
CA ALA A 99 5.00 -7.74 2.32
C ALA A 99 5.61 -8.97 3.01
N SER A 100 4.90 -10.09 2.99
CA SER A 100 5.41 -11.34 3.55
C SER A 100 5.56 -12.40 2.45
N THR A 101 6.66 -12.31 1.74
CA THR A 101 7.07 -13.30 0.72
C THR A 101 8.51 -13.72 0.94
N LYS A 102 8.88 -14.89 0.44
CA LYS A 102 10.26 -15.37 0.40
C LYS A 102 10.56 -16.07 -0.93
N LEU A 103 11.80 -16.05 -1.33
CA LEU A 103 12.29 -16.88 -2.44
C LEU A 103 12.81 -18.22 -1.91
N LYS A 104 12.46 -19.30 -2.63
CA LYS A 104 13.07 -20.62 -2.47
C LYS A 104 13.48 -21.12 -3.86
N GLY A 105 14.78 -21.07 -4.14
CA GLY A 105 15.26 -21.18 -5.52
C GLY A 105 14.65 -20.07 -6.39
N THR A 106 13.97 -20.43 -7.47
CA THR A 106 13.28 -19.52 -8.39
C THR A 106 11.82 -19.29 -8.05
N SER A 107 11.27 -19.99 -7.04
CA SER A 107 9.85 -19.88 -6.65
C SER A 107 9.64 -18.79 -5.60
N LEU A 108 8.70 -17.90 -5.88
CA LEU A 108 8.19 -16.90 -4.93
C LEU A 108 7.11 -17.56 -4.07
N LEU A 109 7.29 -17.57 -2.76
CA LEU A 109 6.36 -18.19 -1.80
C LEU A 109 5.78 -17.17 -0.84
N SER A 110 4.54 -17.41 -0.40
CA SER A 110 3.95 -16.67 0.74
C SER A 110 4.67 -17.03 2.03
N ASN A 111 4.88 -16.03 2.93
CA ASN A 111 5.58 -16.22 4.19
C ASN A 111 4.88 -15.53 5.37
N GLY A 112 3.62 -15.16 5.21
CA GLY A 112 2.82 -14.52 6.25
C GLY A 112 1.38 -14.25 5.81
N GLY A 113 0.63 -13.52 6.64
CA GLY A 113 -0.78 -13.23 6.41
C GLY A 113 -1.02 -12.19 5.32
N ARG A 114 -0.34 -11.03 5.37
CA ARG A 114 -0.36 -10.01 4.31
C ARG A 114 0.80 -10.28 3.36
N VAL A 115 0.51 -10.63 2.12
CA VAL A 115 1.48 -11.23 1.21
C VAL A 115 2.02 -10.22 0.18
N LEU A 116 1.12 -9.56 -0.55
CA LEU A 116 1.46 -8.55 -1.55
C LEU A 116 0.58 -7.32 -1.41
N ASN A 117 1.12 -6.16 -1.77
CA ASN A 117 0.35 -4.92 -1.92
C ASN A 117 0.33 -4.55 -3.40
N VAL A 118 -0.85 -4.54 -4.03
CA VAL A 118 -1.03 -4.04 -5.39
C VAL A 118 -1.40 -2.57 -5.30
N VAL A 119 -0.57 -1.71 -5.88
CA VAL A 119 -0.66 -0.25 -5.77
C VAL A 119 -0.75 0.37 -7.14
N VAL A 120 -1.67 1.32 -7.30
CA VAL A 120 -1.86 2.04 -8.57
C VAL A 120 -2.05 3.53 -8.33
N LEU A 121 -1.39 4.35 -9.15
CA LEU A 121 -1.57 5.80 -9.22
C LEU A 121 -2.43 6.19 -10.42
N GLY A 122 -3.19 7.28 -10.28
CA GLY A 122 -3.99 7.85 -11.37
C GLY A 122 -4.82 9.05 -10.95
N GLY A 123 -5.55 9.63 -11.91
CA GLY A 123 -6.37 10.82 -11.66
C GLY A 123 -7.74 10.52 -11.02
N ASN A 124 -8.23 9.28 -11.10
CA ASN A 124 -9.59 8.90 -10.70
C ASN A 124 -9.58 7.62 -9.87
N PHE A 125 -10.18 7.64 -8.67
CA PHE A 125 -10.16 6.49 -7.76
C PHE A 125 -10.91 5.26 -8.30
N GLN A 126 -12.02 5.44 -9.03
CA GLN A 126 -12.73 4.31 -9.64
C GLN A 126 -11.81 3.57 -10.62
N LYS A 127 -11.18 4.31 -11.56
CA LYS A 127 -10.25 3.71 -12.55
C LYS A 127 -9.04 3.06 -11.90
N ILE A 128 -8.55 3.64 -10.78
CA ILE A 128 -7.46 3.06 -9.99
C ILE A 128 -7.90 1.72 -9.40
N ARG A 129 -9.06 1.68 -8.74
CA ARG A 129 -9.61 0.44 -8.16
C ARG A 129 -9.83 -0.64 -9.19
N ASP A 130 -10.42 -0.30 -10.33
CA ASP A 130 -10.68 -1.25 -11.42
C ASP A 130 -9.36 -1.87 -11.91
N LYS A 131 -8.32 -1.04 -12.08
CA LYS A 131 -6.99 -1.50 -12.46
C LYS A 131 -6.37 -2.44 -11.43
N ILE A 132 -6.49 -2.13 -10.14
CA ILE A 132 -6.03 -2.99 -9.04
C ILE A 132 -6.74 -4.34 -9.09
N LEU A 133 -8.06 -4.35 -9.23
CA LEU A 133 -8.86 -5.58 -9.30
C LEU A 133 -8.48 -6.44 -10.52
N ILE A 134 -8.20 -5.82 -11.67
CA ILE A 134 -7.70 -6.52 -12.85
C ILE A 134 -6.34 -7.18 -12.56
N LEU A 135 -5.42 -6.48 -11.93
CA LEU A 135 -4.11 -7.03 -11.58
C LEU A 135 -4.22 -8.18 -10.58
N LEU A 136 -5.03 -8.02 -9.54
CA LEU A 136 -5.28 -9.08 -8.55
C LEU A 136 -5.92 -10.33 -9.17
N LYS A 137 -6.90 -10.15 -10.08
CA LYS A 137 -7.48 -11.26 -10.85
C LYS A 137 -6.45 -11.97 -11.72
N LYS A 138 -5.49 -11.24 -12.31
CA LYS A 138 -4.42 -11.83 -13.13
C LYS A 138 -3.39 -12.60 -12.28
N ILE A 139 -3.12 -12.17 -11.05
CA ILE A 139 -2.29 -12.92 -10.09
C ILE A 139 -2.95 -14.28 -9.80
N ASN A 140 -4.28 -14.31 -9.69
CA ASN A 140 -5.10 -15.53 -9.55
C ASN A 140 -4.55 -16.53 -8.51
N TRP A 141 -4.19 -16.03 -7.33
CA TRP A 141 -3.59 -16.84 -6.28
C TRP A 141 -4.68 -17.51 -5.43
N LYS A 142 -4.92 -18.80 -5.65
CA LYS A 142 -6.01 -19.57 -5.02
C LYS A 142 -5.90 -19.73 -3.50
N TYR A 143 -4.72 -19.48 -2.93
CA TYR A 143 -4.48 -19.59 -1.49
C TYR A 143 -4.66 -18.28 -0.73
N GLY A 144 -5.21 -17.26 -1.38
CA GLY A 144 -5.40 -15.95 -0.79
C GLY A 144 -6.68 -15.26 -1.21
N PHE A 145 -6.96 -14.16 -0.55
CA PHE A 145 -8.09 -13.29 -0.82
C PHE A 145 -7.69 -11.82 -0.75
N PHE A 146 -8.55 -10.96 -1.24
CA PHE A 146 -8.42 -9.51 -1.13
C PHE A 146 -9.80 -8.87 -1.01
N ARG A 147 -9.87 -7.72 -0.36
CA ARG A 147 -11.10 -6.95 -0.24
C ARG A 147 -11.36 -6.21 -1.54
N ARG A 148 -12.55 -6.39 -2.09
CA ARG A 148 -12.99 -5.73 -3.33
C ARG A 148 -13.58 -4.34 -3.11
N ASP A 149 -13.93 -4.01 -1.87
CA ASP A 149 -14.59 -2.78 -1.45
C ASP A 149 -13.61 -1.67 -1.03
N ILE A 150 -12.30 -1.91 -1.07
CA ILE A 150 -11.30 -0.88 -0.73
C ILE A 150 -11.55 0.38 -1.54
N GLY A 151 -11.58 1.53 -0.83
CA GLY A 151 -11.80 2.85 -1.42
C GLY A 151 -13.27 3.17 -1.78
N TRP A 152 -14.24 2.31 -1.44
CA TRP A 152 -15.65 2.54 -1.78
C TRP A 152 -16.17 3.90 -1.30
N ARG A 153 -15.82 4.31 -0.07
CA ARG A 153 -16.25 5.60 0.50
C ARG A 153 -15.83 6.80 -0.37
N ILE A 154 -14.56 6.85 -0.77
CA ILE A 154 -14.04 7.96 -1.58
C ILE A 154 -14.51 7.93 -3.04
N ILE A 155 -15.07 6.81 -3.48
CA ILE A 155 -15.63 6.64 -4.82
C ILE A 155 -17.11 7.02 -4.82
N THR A 156 -17.86 6.64 -3.78
CA THR A 156 -19.32 6.79 -3.70
C THR A 156 -19.74 8.18 -3.18
N PHE A 157 -19.00 8.70 -2.19
CA PHE A 157 -19.27 10.05 -1.67
C PHE A 157 -18.42 11.08 -2.44
N LYS A 158 -19.03 11.71 -3.43
CA LYS A 158 -18.49 12.89 -4.13
C LYS A 158 -18.87 14.15 -3.40
#